data_17df878d81d7cbc95df7be301d644b91
#
_entry.id   17df878d81d7cbc95df7be301d644b91
#
_cell.length_a   1.000
_cell.length_b   1.000
_cell.length_c   1.000
_cell.angle_alpha   90.00
_cell.angle_beta   90.00
_cell.angle_gamma   90.00
#
_symmetry.space_group_name_H-M   'P 1'
#
loop_
_entity.id
_entity.type
_entity.pdbx_description
1 polymer ?
#
loop_
_entity_poly.entity_id
_entity_poly.type
_entity_poly.pdbx_seq_one_letter_code
_entity_poly.pdbx_strand_id
1 'polypeptide(L)'
;MADSSMGLHEAREDLSPGTLERHRGLVSLMEELEAMDWYQQRIDATADAELREVLAHNRDEETEHAAMSLEWMRRKDAVLDQHLRQYLFTSGSIVAIEEAEEGGGGEAAGDGSLGIGSLK
;
A
#
# COMPACT_ATOMS: atom_id res chain seq x y z
N MET A 1 20.12 -8.72 -8.62
CA MET A 1 19.91 -9.28 -9.10
C MET A 1 18.65 -9.60 -9.48
N ALA A 2 18.64 -10.26 -10.29
CA ALA A 2 17.46 -10.72 -10.86
C ALA A 2 16.53 -11.22 -9.84
N ASP A 3 17.08 -11.48 -8.72
CA ASP A 3 16.25 -12.06 -7.72
C ASP A 3 15.54 -11.09 -6.86
N SER A 4 15.50 -9.84 -7.24
CA SER A 4 14.75 -8.87 -6.51
C SER A 4 13.28 -9.25 -6.48
N SER A 5 12.64 -9.09 -5.33
CA SER A 5 11.21 -9.35 -5.24
C SER A 5 10.40 -8.39 -6.10
N MET A 6 11.03 -7.36 -6.63
CA MET A 6 10.36 -6.44 -7.53
C MET A 6 10.34 -6.93 -8.97
N GLY A 7 11.09 -8.01 -9.28
CA GLY A 7 11.10 -8.55 -10.63
C GLY A 7 9.96 -9.52 -10.86
N LEU A 8 9.85 -9.98 -12.09
CA LEU A 8 8.88 -11.00 -12.42
C LEU A 8 9.38 -12.36 -11.93
N HIS A 9 8.47 -13.18 -11.43
CA HIS A 9 8.79 -14.50 -10.91
C HIS A 9 8.37 -15.61 -11.87
N GLU A 10 7.67 -15.25 -12.93
CA GLU A 10 7.24 -16.19 -13.97
C GLU A 10 7.58 -15.61 -15.32
N ALA A 11 7.56 -16.43 -16.35
CA ALA A 11 7.83 -15.95 -17.70
C ALA A 11 6.80 -14.93 -18.11
N ARG A 12 7.27 -13.83 -18.72
CA ARG A 12 6.37 -12.75 -19.09
C ARG A 12 5.23 -13.22 -19.97
N GLU A 13 5.51 -14.16 -20.87
CA GLU A 13 4.47 -14.60 -21.79
C GLU A 13 3.36 -15.40 -21.11
N ASP A 14 3.61 -15.84 -19.88
CA ASP A 14 2.58 -16.55 -19.12
C ASP A 14 1.73 -15.61 -18.26
N LEU A 15 2.01 -14.31 -18.29
CA LEU A 15 1.33 -13.35 -17.46
C LEU A 15 0.32 -12.55 -18.28
N SER A 16 -0.84 -12.31 -17.71
CA SER A 16 -1.85 -11.51 -18.40
C SER A 16 -1.43 -10.04 -18.44
N PRO A 17 -1.95 -9.29 -19.41
CA PRO A 17 -1.69 -7.84 -19.42
C PRO A 17 -2.11 -7.16 -18.12
N GLY A 18 -3.20 -7.59 -17.51
CA GLY A 18 -3.63 -7.00 -16.24
C GLY A 18 -2.66 -7.27 -15.11
N THR A 19 -2.11 -8.49 -15.07
CA THR A 19 -1.11 -8.80 -14.06
C THR A 19 0.16 -7.97 -14.25
N LEU A 20 0.57 -7.78 -15.50
CA LEU A 20 1.75 -6.95 -15.77
C LEU A 20 1.52 -5.49 -15.38
N GLU A 21 0.32 -4.99 -15.64
CA GLU A 21 0.01 -3.61 -15.30
C GLU A 21 -0.04 -3.45 -13.77
N ARG A 22 -0.65 -4.42 -13.09
CA ARG A 22 -0.68 -4.39 -11.62
C ARG A 22 0.72 -4.47 -11.06
N HIS A 23 1.58 -5.26 -11.68
CA HIS A 23 2.98 -5.35 -11.26
C HIS A 23 3.66 -3.97 -11.33
N ARG A 24 3.41 -3.22 -12.41
CA ARG A 24 4.00 -1.88 -12.53
C ARG A 24 3.58 -0.98 -11.36
N GLY A 25 2.30 -1.02 -11.02
CA GLY A 25 1.80 -0.22 -9.90
C GLY A 25 2.37 -0.66 -8.57
N LEU A 26 2.44 -1.97 -8.35
CA LEU A 26 2.99 -2.51 -7.11
C LEU A 26 4.47 -2.15 -6.94
N VAL A 27 5.25 -2.28 -8.02
CA VAL A 27 6.66 -1.96 -7.94
C VAL A 27 6.84 -0.47 -7.64
N SER A 28 6.03 0.38 -8.26
CA SER A 28 6.11 1.82 -7.98
C SER A 28 5.83 2.09 -6.50
N LEU A 29 4.79 1.48 -5.95
CA LEU A 29 4.47 1.65 -4.55
C LEU A 29 5.59 1.14 -3.66
N MET A 30 6.14 -0.03 -4.00
CA MET A 30 7.23 -0.60 -3.22
C MET A 30 8.45 0.32 -3.21
N GLU A 31 8.78 0.89 -4.37
CA GLU A 31 9.92 1.80 -4.46
C GLU A 31 9.69 3.07 -3.64
N GLU A 32 8.47 3.58 -3.65
CA GLU A 32 8.16 4.78 -2.90
C GLU A 32 8.20 4.53 -1.39
N LEU A 33 7.70 3.38 -0.94
CA LEU A 33 7.80 3.01 0.46
C LEU A 33 9.25 2.82 0.89
N GLU A 34 10.04 2.20 0.03
CA GLU A 34 11.46 2.01 0.30
C GLU A 34 12.16 3.36 0.41
N ALA A 35 11.82 4.29 -0.49
CA ALA A 35 12.42 5.62 -0.46
C ALA A 35 12.08 6.36 0.82
N MET A 36 10.84 6.24 1.32
CA MET A 36 10.46 6.84 2.59
C MET A 36 11.39 6.39 3.71
N ASP A 37 11.66 5.08 3.76
CA ASP A 37 12.50 4.50 4.78
C ASP A 37 13.95 4.98 4.64
N TRP A 38 14.47 4.93 3.42
CA TRP A 38 15.86 5.28 3.19
C TRP A 38 16.13 6.76 3.44
N TYR A 39 15.21 7.63 3.03
CA TYR A 39 15.37 9.05 3.32
C TYR A 39 15.34 9.31 4.82
N GLN A 40 14.48 8.63 5.56
CA GLN A 40 14.42 8.82 7.01
C GLN A 40 15.75 8.42 7.65
N GLN A 41 16.34 7.32 7.20
CA GLN A 41 17.63 6.90 7.73
C GLN A 41 18.71 7.94 7.45
N ARG A 42 18.71 8.50 6.26
CA ARG A 42 19.68 9.52 5.90
C ARG A 42 19.49 10.80 6.71
N ILE A 43 18.24 11.16 6.96
CA ILE A 43 17.94 12.33 7.79
C ILE A 43 18.53 12.15 9.18
N ASP A 44 18.34 10.97 9.76
CA ASP A 44 18.85 10.69 11.09
C ASP A 44 20.38 10.70 11.13
N ALA A 45 21.00 10.28 10.05
CA ALA A 45 22.44 10.07 10.03
C ALA A 45 23.26 11.31 9.69
N THR A 46 22.69 12.25 8.92
CA THR A 46 23.47 13.38 8.44
C THR A 46 23.62 14.43 9.55
N ALA A 47 24.81 15.05 9.59
CA ALA A 47 25.07 16.17 10.49
C ALA A 47 24.81 17.51 9.82
N ASP A 48 24.55 17.51 8.51
CA ASP A 48 24.37 18.73 7.73
C ASP A 48 22.91 19.17 7.80
N ALA A 49 22.66 20.32 8.39
CA ALA A 49 21.29 20.78 8.61
C ALA A 49 20.58 21.09 7.30
N GLU A 50 21.29 21.64 6.35
CA GLU A 50 20.67 21.94 5.05
C GLU A 50 20.31 20.67 4.28
N LEU A 51 21.23 19.70 4.30
CA LEU A 51 20.94 18.43 3.65
C LEU A 51 19.76 17.73 4.33
N ARG A 52 19.69 17.81 5.65
CA ARG A 52 18.57 17.20 6.36
C ARG A 52 17.25 17.77 5.90
N GLU A 53 17.21 19.07 5.68
CA GLU A 53 15.98 19.72 5.22
C GLU A 53 15.59 19.25 3.83
N VAL A 54 16.57 19.13 2.93
CA VAL A 54 16.31 18.62 1.58
C VAL A 54 15.81 17.18 1.62
N LEU A 55 16.47 16.36 2.45
CA LEU A 55 16.09 14.97 2.55
C LEU A 55 14.68 14.81 3.14
N ALA A 56 14.33 15.66 4.12
CA ALA A 56 13.00 15.61 4.69
C ALA A 56 11.93 15.99 3.67
N HIS A 57 12.23 16.97 2.83
CA HIS A 57 11.31 17.34 1.76
C HIS A 57 11.11 16.16 0.80
N ASN A 58 12.21 15.51 0.42
CA ASN A 58 12.13 14.38 -0.50
C ASN A 58 11.36 13.21 0.12
N ARG A 59 11.58 12.96 1.42
CA ARG A 59 10.83 11.92 2.10
C ARG A 59 9.33 12.19 2.06
N ASP A 60 8.94 13.44 2.30
CA ASP A 60 7.53 13.80 2.31
C ASP A 60 6.92 13.68 0.93
N GLU A 61 7.69 14.03 -0.12
CA GLU A 61 7.22 13.84 -1.49
C GLU A 61 6.99 12.37 -1.79
N GLU A 62 7.92 11.50 -1.38
CA GLU A 62 7.74 10.08 -1.62
C GLU A 62 6.57 9.52 -0.84
N THR A 63 6.30 10.07 0.33
CA THR A 63 5.15 9.65 1.12
C THR A 63 3.85 9.97 0.38
N GLU A 64 3.79 11.14 -0.23
CA GLU A 64 2.63 11.50 -1.04
C GLU A 64 2.50 10.59 -2.25
N HIS A 65 3.64 10.31 -2.92
CA HIS A 65 3.61 9.44 -4.09
C HIS A 65 3.12 8.04 -3.72
N ALA A 66 3.55 7.54 -2.56
CA ALA A 66 3.10 6.23 -2.10
C ALA A 66 1.58 6.21 -1.91
N ALA A 67 1.03 7.29 -1.36
CA ALA A 67 -0.41 7.39 -1.18
C ALA A 67 -1.13 7.38 -2.53
N MET A 68 -0.58 8.07 -3.53
CA MET A 68 -1.17 8.10 -4.86
C MET A 68 -1.14 6.72 -5.50
N SER A 69 0.00 6.02 -5.40
CA SER A 69 0.13 4.69 -5.97
C SER A 69 -0.80 3.70 -5.28
N LEU A 70 -0.94 3.82 -3.96
CA LEU A 70 -1.85 2.95 -3.23
C LEU A 70 -3.29 3.17 -3.67
N GLU A 71 -3.69 4.42 -3.91
CA GLU A 71 -5.05 4.70 -4.37
C GLU A 71 -5.27 4.11 -5.76
N TRP A 72 -4.25 4.20 -6.64
CA TRP A 72 -4.38 3.58 -7.96
C TRP A 72 -4.60 2.08 -7.83
N MET A 73 -3.81 1.44 -6.94
CA MET A 73 -3.98 0.00 -6.71
C MET A 73 -5.37 -0.32 -6.19
N ARG A 74 -5.87 0.50 -5.27
CA ARG A 74 -7.20 0.27 -4.70
C ARG A 74 -8.27 0.27 -5.79
N ARG A 75 -8.15 1.17 -6.75
CA ARG A 75 -9.14 1.28 -7.81
C ARG A 75 -9.08 0.11 -8.78
N LYS A 76 -7.94 -0.58 -8.86
CA LYS A 76 -7.75 -1.66 -9.81
C LYS A 76 -7.90 -3.04 -9.21
N ASP A 77 -8.01 -3.15 -7.88
CA ASP A 77 -8.03 -4.43 -7.20
C ASP A 77 -9.19 -4.44 -6.21
N ALA A 78 -10.25 -5.14 -6.55
CA ALA A 78 -11.47 -5.13 -5.74
C ALA A 78 -11.24 -5.73 -4.35
N VAL A 79 -10.38 -6.72 -4.24
CA VAL A 79 -10.11 -7.34 -2.94
C VAL A 79 -9.31 -6.38 -2.07
N LEU A 80 -8.32 -5.71 -2.65
CA LEU A 80 -7.58 -4.71 -1.91
C LEU A 80 -8.50 -3.57 -1.46
N ASP A 81 -9.38 -3.13 -2.37
CA ASP A 81 -10.33 -2.08 -2.03
C ASP A 81 -11.18 -2.48 -0.83
N GLN A 82 -11.68 -3.71 -0.83
CA GLN A 82 -12.52 -4.20 0.26
C GLN A 82 -11.77 -4.15 1.59
N HIS A 83 -10.55 -4.62 1.61
CA HIS A 83 -9.78 -4.66 2.85
C HIS A 83 -9.33 -3.28 3.30
N LEU A 84 -8.98 -2.40 2.36
CA LEU A 84 -8.64 -1.05 2.75
C LEU A 84 -9.82 -0.34 3.39
N ARG A 85 -11.03 -0.54 2.85
CA ARG A 85 -12.21 0.08 3.44
C ARG A 85 -12.51 -0.47 4.82
N GLN A 86 -12.13 -1.72 5.06
CA GLN A 86 -12.37 -2.36 6.35
C GLN A 86 -11.46 -1.78 7.43
N TYR A 87 -10.21 -1.50 7.11
CA TYR A 87 -9.21 -1.15 8.11
C TYR A 87 -8.83 0.32 8.16
N LEU A 88 -8.82 1.01 7.00
CA LEU A 88 -8.32 2.37 6.99
C LEU A 88 -9.26 3.31 7.72
N PHE A 89 -8.66 4.30 8.37
CA PHE A 89 -9.38 5.34 9.10
C PHE A 89 -10.21 4.81 10.26
N THR A 90 -9.88 3.63 10.75
CA THR A 90 -10.52 3.07 11.94
C THR A 90 -9.69 3.39 13.17
N SER A 91 -10.22 3.07 14.34
CA SER A 91 -9.52 3.23 15.59
C SER A 91 -9.67 1.95 16.38
N GLY A 92 -8.90 1.82 17.45
CA GLY A 92 -8.92 0.63 18.27
C GLY A 92 -8.00 -0.42 17.71
N SER A 93 -8.15 -1.64 18.18
CA SER A 93 -7.26 -2.74 17.81
C SER A 93 -7.52 -3.21 16.39
N ILE A 94 -6.49 -3.17 15.56
CA ILE A 94 -6.61 -3.65 14.18
C ILE A 94 -6.96 -5.13 14.16
N VAL A 95 -6.32 -5.91 15.02
CA VAL A 95 -6.60 -7.35 15.07
C VAL A 95 -8.04 -7.61 15.50
N ALA A 96 -8.56 -6.79 16.42
CA ALA A 96 -9.93 -6.96 16.86
C ALA A 96 -10.91 -6.68 15.72
N ILE A 97 -10.58 -5.77 14.80
CA ILE A 97 -11.44 -5.53 13.66
C ILE A 97 -11.52 -6.77 12.78
N GLU A 98 -10.40 -7.44 12.56
CA GLU A 98 -10.40 -8.68 11.79
C GLU A 98 -11.22 -9.75 12.48
N GLU A 99 -11.04 -9.91 13.78
CA GLU A 99 -11.75 -10.95 14.51
C GLU A 99 -13.25 -10.70 14.55
N ALA A 100 -13.64 -9.44 14.69
CA ALA A 100 -15.06 -9.11 14.68
C ALA A 100 -15.67 -9.39 13.32
N GLU A 101 -14.95 -9.07 12.26
CA GLU A 101 -15.44 -9.32 10.90
C GLU A 101 -15.60 -10.81 10.66
N GLU A 102 -14.62 -11.61 11.07
CA GLU A 102 -14.70 -13.04 10.88
C GLU A 102 -15.80 -13.66 11.72
N GLY A 103 -15.93 -13.18 12.96
CA GLY A 103 -16.95 -13.72 13.86
C GLY A 103 -18.36 -13.42 13.39
N GLY A 104 -18.61 -12.24 12.84
CA GLY A 104 -19.91 -11.91 12.33
C GLY A 104 -19.93 -11.86 10.84
N GLY A 105 -18.92 -12.45 10.23
CA GLY A 105 -18.66 -12.16 8.85
C GLY A 105 -19.71 -12.55 7.87
N GLY A 106 -20.42 -13.59 8.19
CA GLY A 106 -21.40 -14.04 7.24
C GLY A 106 -22.40 -12.96 6.91
N GLU A 107 -22.94 -12.37 7.90
CA GLU A 107 -23.92 -11.42 7.56
C GLU A 107 -23.30 -10.11 7.19
N ALA A 108 -22.19 -9.76 7.70
CA ALA A 108 -21.56 -8.54 7.29
C ALA A 108 -21.21 -8.58 5.84
N ALA A 109 -20.70 -9.68 5.40
CA ALA A 109 -20.33 -9.78 4.02
C ALA A 109 -21.52 -9.65 3.13
N GLY A 110 -22.62 -10.09 3.60
CA GLY A 110 -23.75 -10.04 2.76
C GLY A 110 -24.17 -8.66 2.45
N ASP A 111 -23.91 -7.80 3.26
CA ASP A 111 -24.31 -6.57 2.92
C ASP A 111 -23.55 -5.80 2.14
N GLY A 112 -23.19 -6.09 1.68
CA GLY A 112 -22.38 -5.63 1.00
C GLY A 112 -22.01 -4.60 0.84
N SER A 113 -22.23 -4.73 1.06
CA SER A 113 -21.87 -4.07 1.10
C SER A 113 -21.30 -3.68 1.44
N LEU A 114 -21.24 -3.88 1.53
CA LEU A 114 -20.83 -3.56 2.00
C LEU A 114 -20.50 -3.09 2.34
N GLY A 115 -20.45 -2.99 2.28
CA GLY A 115 -20.18 -2.57 2.59
C GLY A 115 -19.67 -2.14 2.78
N ILE A 116 -19.63 -2.13 2.69
CA ILE A 116 -19.20 -1.63 2.84
C ILE A 116 -19.29 -0.76 3.18
N GLY A 117 -19.25 -0.59 3.27
CA GLY A 117 -19.39 0.14 3.57
C GLY A 117 -19.39 0.82 4.26
N SER A 118 -19.50 0.74 4.68
CA SER A 118 -19.46 1.41 5.33
C SER A 118 -18.91 2.20 5.75
N LEU A 119 -18.49 2.30 5.52
CA LEU A 119 -17.88 2.90 5.92
C LEU A 119 -18.13 3.63 6.48
N LYS A 120 -18.27 3.46 6.77
CA LYS A 120 -18.59 3.94 7.35
C LYS A 120 -18.70 4.81 7.67
#